data_f32684cc1660f3880b20f4d8a3c143b7
#
_entry.id   f32684cc1660f3880b20f4d8a3c143b7
#
_cell.length_a   1.000
_cell.length_b   1.000
_cell.length_c   1.000
_cell.angle_alpha   90.00
_cell.angle_beta   90.00
_cell.angle_gamma   90.00
#
_symmetry.space_group_name_H-M   'P 1'
#
loop_
_entity.id
_entity.type
_entity.pdbx_description
1 polymer ?
#
loop_
_entity_poly.entity_id
_entity_poly.type
_entity_poly.pdbx_seq_one_letter_code
_entity_poly.pdbx_strand_id
1 'polypeptide(L)'
;MKHPRRRVLTAVAAAATMALAGCSGGGASDSVDSPAASGKAGAAPEGGTTLNLFAYAVPKPGFDKVIPAFNATAAGKGVTFQQSYGASGDQSRKVAAGASADVVNFSVEPDITRLVDAGLVDPSWNKDAHQGIPFGSVVTIVTRKGNPKGIKDWDDLLKPGVEVVTPNPFSSGSAKWNLLAPYAAKSNGGKDPKAGLAFIDKLVTDHVKVQPKSGREATETFLQGTGDVLLSYENEALFSERKGDKVEHVTPPQTFKIENPVAVLKNSKHAAQATAFRDFLYTPAGQRAWAQAGFRPVDPTVAKEFAKDFPQPQKLWTIKDLGGWKTVDGGLFKKGTGQIAVIYDKATQ
;
A
#
# COMPACT_ATOMS: atom_id res chain seq x y z
N MET A 1 -38.88 -10.96 -60.69
CA MET A 1 -39.92 -10.07 -61.31
C MET A 1 -40.08 -8.87 -60.36
N LYS A 2 -39.85 -7.69 -60.96
CA LYS A 2 -40.35 -6.36 -60.62
C LYS A 2 -39.88 -5.68 -59.33
N HIS A 3 -38.88 -4.82 -59.49
CA HIS A 3 -38.71 -3.47 -58.86
C HIS A 3 -39.91 -2.54 -59.32
N PRO A 4 -40.01 -1.24 -58.90
CA PRO A 4 -39.32 -0.34 -57.97
C PRO A 4 -40.25 0.73 -57.31
N ARG A 5 -39.71 1.69 -56.51
CA ARG A 5 -39.85 3.18 -56.57
C ARG A 5 -39.56 3.84 -55.20
N ARG A 6 -38.47 4.52 -55.10
CA ARG A 6 -38.07 5.94 -55.02
C ARG A 6 -39.15 6.98 -54.71
N ARG A 7 -38.83 7.84 -53.71
CA ARG A 7 -39.00 9.32 -53.62
C ARG A 7 -38.39 9.76 -52.26
N VAL A 8 -37.37 10.52 -52.11
CA VAL A 8 -36.81 11.82 -52.53
C VAL A 8 -37.52 13.03 -51.92
N LEU A 9 -36.66 13.88 -51.29
CA LEU A 9 -36.76 15.31 -50.95
C LEU A 9 -37.45 15.62 -49.59
N THR A 10 -36.97 16.51 -48.72
CA THR A 10 -36.29 17.80 -48.93
C THR A 10 -35.51 18.25 -47.70
N ALA A 11 -34.44 18.95 -47.95
CA ALA A 11 -33.59 19.68 -47.02
C ALA A 11 -34.21 21.00 -46.54
N VAL A 12 -33.85 21.44 -45.33
CA VAL A 12 -33.77 22.88 -45.02
C VAL A 12 -32.47 23.12 -44.19
N ALA A 13 -31.62 23.92 -44.76
CA ALA A 13 -30.43 24.47 -44.18
C ALA A 13 -30.74 25.78 -43.44
N ALA A 14 -30.09 26.03 -42.34
CA ALA A 14 -29.88 27.39 -41.85
C ALA A 14 -28.47 27.48 -41.26
N ALA A 15 -27.67 28.31 -41.86
CA ALA A 15 -26.31 28.70 -41.50
C ALA A 15 -26.32 29.93 -40.63
N ALA A 16 -25.31 30.12 -39.76
CA ALA A 16 -24.62 31.34 -39.45
C ALA A 16 -23.53 31.05 -38.38
N THR A 17 -22.38 31.21 -38.73
CA THR A 17 -21.23 32.11 -38.82
C THR A 17 -20.28 32.03 -37.65
N MET A 18 -19.11 31.56 -37.97
CA MET A 18 -17.70 31.97 -37.82
C MET A 18 -17.26 32.75 -36.57
N ALA A 19 -16.25 32.24 -35.91
CA ALA A 19 -15.00 32.93 -35.63
C ALA A 19 -13.81 31.97 -35.50
N LEU A 20 -12.81 32.17 -36.36
CA LEU A 20 -11.50 31.52 -36.33
C LEU A 20 -10.63 32.08 -35.22
N ALA A 21 -9.83 31.23 -34.59
CA ALA A 21 -8.40 31.53 -34.34
C ALA A 21 -7.69 30.28 -33.80
N GLY A 22 -6.70 29.75 -34.53
CA GLY A 22 -5.35 29.52 -34.07
C GLY A 22 -4.95 28.07 -33.84
N CYS A 23 -4.18 27.54 -34.81
CA CYS A 23 -3.42 26.31 -34.80
C CYS A 23 -2.43 26.16 -33.65
N SER A 24 -2.25 24.96 -33.09
CA SER A 24 -0.99 24.21 -33.32
C SER A 24 -1.09 22.83 -32.70
N GLY A 25 -0.44 21.89 -33.36
CA GLY A 25 -0.60 20.46 -33.28
C GLY A 25 0.04 19.75 -32.12
N GLY A 26 -0.24 18.46 -32.08
CA GLY A 26 0.65 17.44 -31.52
C GLY A 26 0.07 16.58 -30.43
N GLY A 27 -0.18 15.33 -30.77
CA GLY A 27 0.02 14.20 -29.85
C GLY A 27 -1.19 13.75 -29.04
N ALA A 28 -1.94 12.82 -29.59
CA ALA A 28 -2.85 11.99 -28.83
C ALA A 28 -2.05 11.08 -27.89
N SER A 29 -2.29 11.19 -26.60
CA SER A 29 -1.98 10.16 -25.62
C SER A 29 -3.23 9.89 -24.81
N ASP A 30 -3.80 8.71 -25.03
CA ASP A 30 -4.92 8.20 -24.25
C ASP A 30 -4.49 8.00 -22.80
N SER A 31 -4.85 8.91 -21.95
CA SER A 31 -4.80 8.75 -20.51
C SER A 31 -6.20 8.36 -20.03
N VAL A 32 -6.37 7.09 -19.72
CA VAL A 32 -7.54 6.62 -18.96
C VAL A 32 -7.43 7.14 -17.54
N ASP A 33 -8.13 8.22 -17.25
CA ASP A 33 -8.36 8.73 -15.90
C ASP A 33 -9.28 7.76 -15.14
N SER A 34 -8.69 6.97 -14.26
CA SER A 34 -9.44 6.41 -13.13
C SER A 34 -9.67 7.51 -12.10
N PRO A 35 -10.88 7.69 -11.55
CA PRO A 35 -11.14 8.72 -10.57
C PRO A 35 -10.39 8.44 -9.28
N ALA A 36 -9.24 9.09 -9.10
CA ALA A 36 -8.65 9.24 -7.80
C ALA A 36 -9.65 10.06 -6.96
N ALA A 37 -10.12 9.47 -5.86
CA ALA A 37 -10.93 10.17 -4.88
C ALA A 37 -10.13 11.37 -4.34
N SER A 38 -10.31 12.52 -4.97
CA SER A 38 -9.82 13.80 -4.48
C SER A 38 -10.65 14.17 -3.26
N GLY A 39 -10.16 13.87 -2.07
CA GLY A 39 -10.63 14.51 -0.86
C GLY A 39 -10.52 16.04 -1.07
N LYS A 40 -11.61 16.78 -0.89
CA LYS A 40 -11.62 18.23 -0.95
C LYS A 40 -10.49 18.77 -0.09
N ALA A 41 -9.49 19.39 -0.73
CA ALA A 41 -8.51 20.22 -0.04
C ALA A 41 -9.27 21.38 0.58
N GLY A 42 -9.37 21.42 1.90
CA GLY A 42 -9.79 22.60 2.64
C GLY A 42 -8.78 23.72 2.32
N ALA A 43 -9.27 24.92 1.99
CA ALA A 43 -8.41 26.08 1.81
C ALA A 43 -7.56 26.28 3.07
N ALA A 44 -6.23 26.39 2.89
CA ALA A 44 -5.32 26.69 4.00
C ALA A 44 -5.72 28.04 4.63
N PRO A 45 -5.73 28.15 5.97
CA PRO A 45 -5.90 29.44 6.62
C PRO A 45 -4.75 30.37 6.22
N GLU A 46 -5.03 31.65 6.03
CA GLU A 46 -4.02 32.65 5.70
C GLU A 46 -2.86 32.58 6.69
N GLY A 47 -1.64 32.32 6.20
CA GLY A 47 -0.43 32.14 7.00
C GLY A 47 -0.12 30.71 7.44
N GLY A 48 -0.91 29.68 7.04
CA GLY A 48 -0.68 28.28 7.38
C GLY A 48 0.34 27.58 6.48
N THR A 49 1.00 26.54 7.02
CA THR A 49 1.92 25.67 6.26
C THR A 49 1.17 24.47 5.70
N THR A 50 1.33 24.17 4.41
CA THR A 50 0.80 22.93 3.80
C THR A 50 1.94 21.93 3.58
N LEU A 51 1.82 20.75 4.19
CA LEU A 51 2.75 19.64 3.99
C LEU A 51 2.21 18.69 2.92
N ASN A 52 3.09 18.28 2.00
CA ASN A 52 2.80 17.27 0.99
C ASN A 52 3.20 15.90 1.52
N LEU A 53 2.22 15.05 1.81
CA LEU A 53 2.39 13.67 2.26
C LEU A 53 2.22 12.72 1.07
N PHE A 54 3.27 11.99 0.73
CA PHE A 54 3.22 10.89 -0.24
C PHE A 54 3.29 9.56 0.51
N ALA A 55 2.22 8.78 0.47
CA ALA A 55 2.14 7.54 1.21
C ALA A 55 1.61 6.37 0.37
N TYR A 56 1.93 5.14 0.77
CA TYR A 56 1.22 4.00 0.25
C TYR A 56 -0.24 4.00 0.75
N ALA A 57 -1.14 3.27 0.07
CA ALA A 57 -2.58 3.49 0.26
C ALA A 57 -3.14 2.96 1.60
N VAL A 58 -2.52 1.90 2.15
CA VAL A 58 -3.01 1.20 3.36
C VAL A 58 -3.10 2.09 4.60
N PRO A 59 -2.12 2.99 4.94
CA PRO A 59 -2.17 3.78 6.15
C PRO A 59 -3.11 4.99 6.11
N LYS A 60 -3.84 5.21 5.01
CA LYS A 60 -4.77 6.35 4.93
C LYS A 60 -5.71 6.45 6.13
N PRO A 61 -6.41 5.38 6.61
CA PRO A 61 -7.26 5.47 7.80
C PRO A 61 -6.49 5.82 9.08
N GLY A 62 -5.20 5.48 9.13
CA GLY A 62 -4.31 5.90 10.22
C GLY A 62 -4.01 7.39 10.16
N PHE A 63 -3.65 7.92 9.00
CA PHE A 63 -3.42 9.35 8.82
C PHE A 63 -4.69 10.18 9.06
N ASP A 64 -5.88 9.66 8.76
CA ASP A 64 -7.16 10.30 9.05
C ASP A 64 -7.40 10.49 10.57
N LYS A 65 -6.68 9.75 11.43
CA LYS A 65 -6.68 9.93 12.90
C LYS A 65 -5.46 10.70 13.39
N VAL A 66 -4.30 10.43 12.84
CA VAL A 66 -3.02 11.00 13.29
C VAL A 66 -2.91 12.49 12.92
N ILE A 67 -3.33 12.91 11.74
CA ILE A 67 -3.27 14.30 11.29
C ILE A 67 -4.11 15.22 12.21
N PRO A 68 -5.39 14.93 12.50
CA PRO A 68 -6.16 15.73 13.45
C PRO A 68 -5.53 15.75 14.85
N ALA A 69 -4.97 14.64 15.33
CA ALA A 69 -4.28 14.58 16.62
C ALA A 69 -3.01 15.45 16.64
N PHE A 70 -2.24 15.47 15.55
CA PHE A 70 -1.10 16.38 15.39
C PHE A 70 -1.55 17.83 15.38
N ASN A 71 -2.60 18.16 14.61
CA ASN A 71 -3.11 19.53 14.49
C ASN A 71 -3.65 20.10 15.80
N ALA A 72 -4.01 19.24 16.76
CA ALA A 72 -4.39 19.65 18.12
C ALA A 72 -3.19 20.06 18.99
N THR A 73 -1.96 19.79 18.57
CA THR A 73 -0.74 20.21 19.28
C THR A 73 -0.30 21.62 18.88
N ALA A 74 0.54 22.25 19.71
CA ALA A 74 1.12 23.56 19.37
C ALA A 74 1.93 23.52 18.06
N ALA A 75 2.67 22.42 17.80
CA ALA A 75 3.48 22.25 16.59
C ALA A 75 2.64 22.02 15.32
N GLY A 76 1.44 21.45 15.47
CA GLY A 76 0.54 21.15 14.36
C GLY A 76 -0.49 22.25 14.07
N LYS A 77 -0.56 23.28 14.93
CA LYS A 77 -1.54 24.37 14.75
C LYS A 77 -1.27 25.12 13.45
N GLY A 78 -2.29 25.22 12.58
CA GLY A 78 -2.18 25.89 11.28
C GLY A 78 -1.47 25.07 10.20
N VAL A 79 -1.07 23.81 10.48
CA VAL A 79 -0.54 22.89 9.47
C VAL A 79 -1.69 22.19 8.76
N THR A 80 -1.66 22.20 7.42
CA THR A 80 -2.57 21.44 6.56
C THR A 80 -1.81 20.41 5.76
N PHE A 81 -2.50 19.45 5.15
CA PHE A 81 -1.87 18.36 4.41
C PHE A 81 -2.49 18.19 3.02
N GLN A 82 -1.66 18.19 1.99
CA GLN A 82 -1.99 17.60 0.71
C GLN A 82 -1.49 16.14 0.72
N GLN A 83 -2.40 15.20 0.47
CA GLN A 83 -2.13 13.79 0.65
C GLN A 83 -2.23 13.06 -0.68
N SER A 84 -1.19 12.32 -1.07
CA SER A 84 -1.14 11.45 -2.23
C SER A 84 -0.97 10.00 -1.80
N TYR A 85 -1.92 9.15 -2.20
CA TYR A 85 -1.94 7.73 -1.86
C TYR A 85 -1.91 6.85 -3.12
N GLY A 86 -1.26 5.68 -3.04
CA GLY A 86 -1.20 4.73 -4.13
C GLY A 86 -0.34 3.51 -3.81
N ALA A 87 0.08 2.76 -4.82
CA ALA A 87 1.03 1.68 -4.64
C ALA A 87 2.39 2.25 -4.18
N SER A 88 3.03 1.62 -3.18
CA SER A 88 4.25 2.12 -2.52
C SER A 88 5.37 2.43 -3.50
N GLY A 89 5.69 1.47 -4.38
CA GLY A 89 6.73 1.64 -5.39
C GLY A 89 6.40 2.75 -6.39
N ASP A 90 5.12 2.94 -6.75
CA ASP A 90 4.71 4.02 -7.65
C ASP A 90 4.84 5.40 -6.98
N GLN A 91 4.44 5.52 -5.73
CA GLN A 91 4.60 6.76 -4.96
C GLN A 91 6.08 7.13 -4.79
N SER A 92 6.92 6.15 -4.46
CA SER A 92 8.37 6.37 -4.36
C SER A 92 8.98 6.81 -5.70
N ARG A 93 8.59 6.18 -6.82
CA ARG A 93 9.05 6.60 -8.16
C ARG A 93 8.58 8.00 -8.53
N LYS A 94 7.34 8.37 -8.21
CA LYS A 94 6.84 9.74 -8.43
C LYS A 94 7.68 10.79 -7.69
N VAL A 95 8.01 10.53 -6.43
CA VAL A 95 8.85 11.44 -5.64
C VAL A 95 10.27 11.47 -6.18
N ALA A 96 10.87 10.32 -6.54
CA ALA A 96 12.19 10.26 -7.17
C ALA A 96 12.22 11.00 -8.52
N ALA A 97 11.12 11.06 -9.25
CA ALA A 97 10.97 11.80 -10.51
C ALA A 97 10.66 13.29 -10.32
N GLY A 98 10.67 13.82 -9.08
CA GLY A 98 10.55 15.24 -8.79
C GLY A 98 9.17 15.70 -8.28
N ALA A 99 8.25 14.80 -7.92
CA ALA A 99 7.04 15.21 -7.23
C ALA A 99 7.40 15.88 -5.89
N SER A 100 6.79 17.04 -5.63
CA SER A 100 7.05 17.81 -4.42
C SER A 100 6.45 17.10 -3.21
N ALA A 101 7.31 16.53 -2.37
CA ALA A 101 6.93 15.87 -1.12
C ALA A 101 7.71 16.49 0.04
N ASP A 102 7.07 16.58 1.21
CA ASP A 102 7.69 16.99 2.47
C ASP A 102 7.93 15.77 3.36
N VAL A 103 6.94 14.86 3.40
CA VAL A 103 6.98 13.62 4.17
C VAL A 103 6.57 12.45 3.29
N VAL A 104 7.29 11.34 3.39
CA VAL A 104 6.94 10.08 2.72
C VAL A 104 6.74 8.98 3.73
N ASN A 105 5.74 8.10 3.46
CA ASN A 105 5.52 6.87 4.19
C ASN A 105 5.30 5.73 3.21
N PHE A 106 6.22 4.79 3.18
CA PHE A 106 6.16 3.69 2.23
C PHE A 106 5.97 2.34 2.93
N SER A 107 5.59 1.34 2.16
CA SER A 107 5.35 0.00 2.68
C SER A 107 6.65 -0.73 3.03
N VAL A 108 7.73 -0.47 2.30
CA VAL A 108 9.01 -1.20 2.41
C VAL A 108 10.20 -0.25 2.35
N GLU A 109 11.29 -0.62 3.03
CA GLU A 109 12.54 0.15 3.07
C GLU A 109 13.15 0.42 1.68
N PRO A 110 13.16 -0.51 0.69
CA PRO A 110 13.68 -0.24 -0.64
C PRO A 110 13.06 0.97 -1.35
N ASP A 111 11.82 1.33 -0.99
CA ASP A 111 11.17 2.51 -1.54
C ASP A 111 11.70 3.82 -0.92
N ILE A 112 12.20 3.79 0.33
CA ILE A 112 12.97 4.91 0.92
C ILE A 112 14.40 4.91 0.36
N THR A 113 15.05 3.74 0.25
CA THR A 113 16.41 3.62 -0.31
C THR A 113 16.52 4.27 -1.68
N ARG A 114 15.50 4.09 -2.54
CA ARG A 114 15.44 4.79 -3.85
C ARG A 114 15.54 6.31 -3.70
N LEU A 115 14.94 6.90 -2.68
CA LEU A 115 15.02 8.34 -2.43
C LEU A 115 16.35 8.76 -1.80
N VAL A 116 16.96 7.88 -1.01
CA VAL A 116 18.34 8.09 -0.51
C VAL A 116 19.31 8.09 -1.68
N ASP A 117 19.22 7.12 -2.58
CA ASP A 117 20.07 7.02 -3.78
C ASP A 117 19.88 8.23 -4.73
N ALA A 118 18.66 8.79 -4.76
CA ALA A 118 18.36 10.02 -5.49
C ALA A 118 18.79 11.31 -4.74
N GLY A 119 19.39 11.20 -3.56
CA GLY A 119 19.82 12.35 -2.74
C GLY A 119 18.68 13.14 -2.07
N LEU A 120 17.44 12.63 -2.14
CA LEU A 120 16.24 13.30 -1.65
C LEU A 120 15.94 13.02 -0.16
N VAL A 121 16.42 11.91 0.38
CA VAL A 121 16.31 11.54 1.79
C VAL A 121 17.72 11.39 2.38
N ASP A 122 17.90 11.79 3.63
CA ASP A 122 19.18 11.65 4.30
C ASP A 122 19.49 10.16 4.58
N PRO A 123 20.72 9.68 4.34
CA PRO A 123 21.10 8.29 4.64
C PRO A 123 20.95 7.90 6.13
N SER A 124 20.85 8.87 7.02
CA SER A 124 20.62 8.64 8.45
C SER A 124 19.14 8.56 8.85
N TRP A 125 18.20 8.56 7.91
CA TRP A 125 16.75 8.60 8.14
C TRP A 125 16.24 7.53 9.14
N ASN A 126 16.92 6.41 9.24
CA ASN A 126 16.57 5.26 10.09
C ASN A 126 17.51 5.08 11.32
N LYS A 127 18.25 6.11 11.73
CA LYS A 127 19.17 6.04 12.87
C LYS A 127 18.52 6.37 14.22
N ASP A 128 17.21 6.66 14.24
CA ASP A 128 16.46 6.83 15.47
C ASP A 128 16.24 5.48 16.20
N ALA A 129 15.72 5.54 17.43
CA ALA A 129 15.47 4.37 18.25
C ALA A 129 14.48 3.36 17.65
N HIS A 130 13.66 3.79 16.68
CA HIS A 130 12.65 2.98 16.00
C HIS A 130 13.01 2.68 14.54
N GLN A 131 14.24 3.01 14.11
CA GLN A 131 14.74 2.76 12.76
C GLN A 131 13.85 3.35 11.65
N GLY A 132 13.27 4.54 11.91
CA GLY A 132 12.37 5.21 10.98
C GLY A 132 10.98 4.57 10.86
N ILE A 133 10.61 3.66 11.77
CA ILE A 133 9.37 2.89 11.73
C ILE A 133 8.42 3.36 12.85
N PRO A 134 7.42 4.22 12.56
CA PRO A 134 6.52 4.73 13.59
C PRO A 134 5.35 3.80 13.94
N PHE A 135 5.05 2.83 13.11
CA PHE A 135 4.00 1.84 13.32
C PHE A 135 4.28 0.57 12.52
N GLY A 136 3.63 -0.49 12.89
CA GLY A 136 3.74 -1.77 12.20
C GLY A 136 2.41 -2.49 12.06
N SER A 137 2.47 -3.69 11.51
CA SER A 137 1.36 -4.63 11.39
C SER A 137 1.93 -6.05 11.34
N VAL A 138 1.07 -7.02 11.08
CA VAL A 138 1.47 -8.38 10.69
C VAL A 138 0.72 -8.79 9.44
N VAL A 139 1.27 -9.74 8.69
CA VAL A 139 0.55 -10.31 7.55
C VAL A 139 -0.54 -11.24 8.07
N THR A 140 -1.73 -11.14 7.50
CA THR A 140 -2.89 -11.94 7.86
C THR A 140 -3.62 -12.46 6.62
N ILE A 141 -4.48 -13.44 6.79
CA ILE A 141 -5.36 -13.98 5.77
C ILE A 141 -6.76 -13.47 6.06
N VAL A 142 -7.31 -12.65 5.17
CA VAL A 142 -8.70 -12.21 5.25
C VAL A 142 -9.58 -13.21 4.51
N THR A 143 -10.66 -13.64 5.14
CA THR A 143 -11.62 -14.59 4.60
C THR A 143 -13.00 -13.96 4.46
N ARG A 144 -13.88 -14.58 3.71
CA ARG A 144 -15.31 -14.26 3.75
C ARG A 144 -15.87 -14.55 5.14
N LYS A 145 -16.90 -13.83 5.55
CA LYS A 145 -17.56 -14.03 6.86
C LYS A 145 -17.98 -15.48 7.06
N GLY A 146 -17.64 -16.04 8.22
CA GLY A 146 -17.87 -17.44 8.56
C GLY A 146 -16.84 -18.41 7.98
N ASN A 147 -15.78 -17.89 7.36
CA ASN A 147 -14.65 -18.67 6.83
C ASN A 147 -15.07 -19.96 6.08
N PRO A 148 -15.82 -19.85 4.98
CA PRO A 148 -16.44 -21.02 4.34
C PRO A 148 -15.45 -22.04 3.78
N LYS A 149 -14.19 -21.63 3.54
CA LYS A 149 -13.09 -22.52 3.08
C LYS A 149 -12.31 -23.15 4.25
N GLY A 150 -12.64 -22.81 5.49
CA GLY A 150 -11.96 -23.35 6.68
C GLY A 150 -10.47 -23.07 6.72
N ILE A 151 -10.08 -21.85 6.35
CA ILE A 151 -8.69 -21.37 6.31
C ILE A 151 -8.21 -21.11 7.73
N LYS A 152 -7.08 -21.71 8.14
CA LYS A 152 -6.48 -21.56 9.46
C LYS A 152 -4.99 -21.22 9.40
N ASP A 153 -4.30 -21.65 8.34
CA ASP A 153 -2.87 -21.47 8.14
C ASP A 153 -2.53 -21.36 6.66
N TRP A 154 -1.26 -21.11 6.36
CA TRP A 154 -0.73 -20.96 5.00
C TRP A 154 -1.02 -22.17 4.11
N ASP A 155 -0.92 -23.40 4.61
CA ASP A 155 -1.20 -24.61 3.84
C ASP A 155 -2.62 -24.68 3.29
N ASP A 156 -3.55 -24.07 3.98
CA ASP A 156 -4.95 -24.05 3.56
C ASP A 156 -5.17 -23.23 2.29
N LEU A 157 -4.23 -22.32 1.96
CA LEU A 157 -4.27 -21.56 0.71
C LEU A 157 -4.04 -22.43 -0.53
N LEU A 158 -3.39 -23.59 -0.35
CA LEU A 158 -3.11 -24.56 -1.41
C LEU A 158 -4.18 -25.64 -1.54
N LYS A 159 -5.31 -25.53 -0.83
CA LYS A 159 -6.44 -26.45 -0.99
C LYS A 159 -7.07 -26.27 -2.37
N PRO A 160 -7.52 -27.37 -3.01
CA PRO A 160 -8.21 -27.28 -4.30
C PRO A 160 -9.38 -26.29 -4.27
N GLY A 161 -9.47 -25.43 -5.27
CA GLY A 161 -10.53 -24.46 -5.42
C GLY A 161 -10.48 -23.29 -4.44
N VAL A 162 -9.36 -23.04 -3.76
CA VAL A 162 -9.14 -21.77 -3.04
C VAL A 162 -8.53 -20.75 -4.00
N GLU A 163 -9.19 -19.62 -4.14
CA GLU A 163 -8.74 -18.50 -4.96
C GLU A 163 -8.21 -17.37 -4.08
N VAL A 164 -6.97 -16.96 -4.34
CA VAL A 164 -6.23 -15.97 -3.55
C VAL A 164 -6.13 -14.64 -4.28
N VAL A 165 -6.45 -13.55 -3.57
CA VAL A 165 -6.18 -12.18 -4.00
C VAL A 165 -4.97 -11.65 -3.21
N THR A 166 -4.00 -11.09 -3.91
CA THR A 166 -2.87 -10.37 -3.31
C THR A 166 -2.37 -9.33 -4.31
N PRO A 167 -1.84 -8.18 -3.88
CA PRO A 167 -1.38 -7.19 -4.85
C PRO A 167 -0.12 -7.64 -5.59
N ASN A 168 0.23 -6.92 -6.67
CA ASN A 168 1.40 -7.22 -7.49
C ASN A 168 2.70 -6.76 -6.79
N PRO A 169 3.73 -7.62 -6.61
CA PRO A 169 4.95 -7.28 -5.88
C PRO A 169 5.88 -6.28 -6.60
N PHE A 170 5.65 -6.01 -7.90
CA PHE A 170 6.46 -5.06 -8.66
C PHE A 170 5.94 -3.61 -8.59
N SER A 171 4.70 -3.43 -8.12
CA SER A 171 4.12 -2.11 -7.84
C SER A 171 3.91 -1.88 -6.34
N SER A 172 3.50 -2.92 -5.61
CA SER A 172 3.07 -2.87 -4.22
C SER A 172 4.12 -3.43 -3.26
N GLY A 173 4.58 -2.61 -2.33
CA GLY A 173 5.36 -3.10 -1.19
C GLY A 173 4.56 -4.06 -0.30
N SER A 174 3.22 -3.88 -0.21
CA SER A 174 2.35 -4.79 0.55
C SER A 174 2.41 -6.22 0.03
N ALA A 175 2.50 -6.40 -1.28
CA ALA A 175 2.63 -7.73 -1.87
C ALA A 175 3.92 -8.44 -1.45
N LYS A 176 5.03 -7.69 -1.29
CA LYS A 176 6.28 -8.28 -0.81
C LYS A 176 6.09 -8.87 0.59
N TRP A 177 5.49 -8.13 1.51
CA TRP A 177 5.18 -8.64 2.86
C TRP A 177 4.26 -9.85 2.82
N ASN A 178 3.20 -9.80 2.01
CA ASN A 178 2.23 -10.88 1.87
C ASN A 178 2.87 -12.19 1.39
N LEU A 179 3.86 -12.11 0.52
CA LEU A 179 4.60 -13.28 0.02
C LEU A 179 5.71 -13.72 0.98
N LEU A 180 6.35 -12.78 1.69
CA LEU A 180 7.40 -13.09 2.66
C LEU A 180 6.85 -13.87 3.86
N ALA A 181 5.59 -13.68 4.25
CA ALA A 181 5.02 -14.36 5.40
C ALA A 181 4.95 -15.89 5.20
N PRO A 182 4.27 -16.42 4.17
CA PRO A 182 4.29 -17.86 3.91
C PRO A 182 5.69 -18.36 3.50
N TYR A 183 6.48 -17.57 2.76
CA TYR A 183 7.86 -17.92 2.45
C TYR A 183 8.67 -18.17 3.72
N ALA A 184 8.66 -17.25 4.67
CA ALA A 184 9.42 -17.38 5.92
C ALA A 184 8.91 -18.54 6.79
N ALA A 185 7.59 -18.70 6.87
CA ALA A 185 6.99 -19.83 7.58
C ALA A 185 7.44 -21.20 7.01
N LYS A 186 7.43 -21.32 5.68
CA LYS A 186 7.76 -22.59 4.99
C LYS A 186 9.26 -22.82 4.84
N SER A 187 10.06 -21.77 4.78
CA SER A 187 11.53 -21.86 4.75
C SER A 187 12.18 -21.91 6.13
N ASN A 188 11.41 -21.92 7.21
CA ASN A 188 11.95 -21.79 8.57
C ASN A 188 12.87 -20.55 8.72
N GLY A 189 12.35 -19.37 8.29
CA GLY A 189 13.09 -18.12 8.33
C GLY A 189 14.26 -18.08 7.34
N GLY A 190 14.09 -18.66 6.16
CA GLY A 190 15.11 -18.68 5.09
C GLY A 190 16.16 -19.78 5.22
N LYS A 191 16.09 -20.65 6.23
CA LYS A 191 17.03 -21.78 6.40
C LYS A 191 16.84 -22.87 5.36
N ASP A 192 15.60 -23.06 4.87
CA ASP A 192 15.26 -23.92 3.74
C ASP A 192 14.57 -23.10 2.63
N PRO A 193 15.35 -22.36 1.83
CA PRO A 193 14.77 -21.52 0.78
C PRO A 193 14.04 -22.32 -0.29
N LYS A 194 14.40 -23.61 -0.51
CA LYS A 194 13.72 -24.45 -1.49
C LYS A 194 12.28 -24.73 -1.08
N ALA A 195 12.04 -25.08 0.19
CA ALA A 195 10.68 -25.31 0.70
C ALA A 195 9.84 -24.03 0.62
N GLY A 196 10.39 -22.87 1.01
CA GLY A 196 9.72 -21.58 0.90
C GLY A 196 9.34 -21.23 -0.54
N LEU A 197 10.26 -21.38 -1.49
CA LEU A 197 10.02 -21.10 -2.90
C LEU A 197 9.04 -22.07 -3.54
N ALA A 198 9.10 -23.36 -3.19
CA ALA A 198 8.14 -24.36 -3.69
C ALA A 198 6.70 -24.03 -3.24
N PHE A 199 6.54 -23.52 -2.02
CA PHE A 199 5.24 -23.03 -1.56
C PHE A 199 4.77 -21.81 -2.36
N ILE A 200 5.64 -20.79 -2.54
CA ILE A 200 5.31 -19.59 -3.29
C ILE A 200 5.00 -19.91 -4.75
N ASP A 201 5.72 -20.83 -5.37
CA ASP A 201 5.49 -21.25 -6.76
C ASP A 201 4.06 -21.80 -6.92
N LYS A 202 3.66 -22.76 -6.08
CA LYS A 202 2.30 -23.30 -6.08
C LYS A 202 1.24 -22.23 -5.79
N LEU A 203 1.48 -21.40 -4.78
CA LEU A 203 0.55 -20.32 -4.42
C LEU A 203 0.32 -19.38 -5.60
N VAL A 204 1.38 -18.91 -6.24
CA VAL A 204 1.31 -17.92 -7.33
C VAL A 204 0.72 -18.55 -8.59
N THR A 205 1.18 -19.75 -8.96
CA THR A 205 0.79 -20.42 -10.22
C THR A 205 -0.66 -20.93 -10.17
N ASP A 206 -1.04 -21.57 -9.06
CA ASP A 206 -2.30 -22.31 -9.01
C ASP A 206 -3.45 -21.52 -8.37
N HIS A 207 -3.14 -20.64 -7.41
CA HIS A 207 -4.14 -20.03 -6.52
C HIS A 207 -4.28 -18.52 -6.64
N VAL A 208 -3.23 -17.77 -6.99
CA VAL A 208 -3.35 -16.30 -7.15
C VAL A 208 -4.04 -15.98 -8.48
N LYS A 209 -5.27 -15.46 -8.40
CA LYS A 209 -6.10 -15.18 -9.58
C LYS A 209 -6.06 -13.71 -10.01
N VAL A 210 -5.91 -12.80 -9.04
CA VAL A 210 -5.92 -11.34 -9.32
C VAL A 210 -4.83 -10.66 -8.51
N GLN A 211 -4.13 -9.74 -9.16
CA GLN A 211 -2.99 -9.01 -8.61
C GLN A 211 -3.15 -7.49 -8.81
N PRO A 212 -4.00 -6.82 -8.01
CA PRO A 212 -4.16 -5.37 -8.08
C PRO A 212 -2.87 -4.61 -7.80
N LYS A 213 -2.80 -3.33 -8.20
CA LYS A 213 -1.57 -2.53 -8.10
C LYS A 213 -1.15 -2.22 -6.66
N SER A 214 -2.11 -2.15 -5.72
CA SER A 214 -1.84 -1.78 -4.32
C SER A 214 -2.59 -2.69 -3.35
N GLY A 215 -2.16 -2.68 -2.07
CA GLY A 215 -2.85 -3.41 -1.00
C GLY A 215 -4.31 -2.96 -0.84
N ARG A 216 -4.57 -1.65 -0.94
CA ARG A 216 -5.94 -1.10 -0.85
C ARG A 216 -6.81 -1.58 -2.00
N GLU A 217 -6.33 -1.52 -3.24
CA GLU A 217 -7.06 -2.04 -4.41
C GLU A 217 -7.32 -3.55 -4.29
N ALA A 218 -6.38 -4.32 -3.70
CA ALA A 218 -6.60 -5.74 -3.45
C ALA A 218 -7.73 -5.97 -2.42
N THR A 219 -7.79 -5.17 -1.35
CA THR A 219 -8.89 -5.21 -0.40
C THR A 219 -10.23 -4.87 -1.07
N GLU A 220 -10.27 -3.81 -1.87
CA GLU A 220 -11.48 -3.40 -2.60
C GLU A 220 -11.93 -4.47 -3.60
N THR A 221 -11.02 -5.05 -4.37
CA THR A 221 -11.28 -6.15 -5.31
C THR A 221 -11.86 -7.37 -4.58
N PHE A 222 -11.29 -7.73 -3.43
CA PHE A 222 -11.80 -8.79 -2.60
C PHE A 222 -13.21 -8.46 -2.09
N LEU A 223 -13.45 -7.28 -1.53
CA LEU A 223 -14.76 -6.86 -1.02
C LEU A 223 -15.86 -6.85 -2.11
N GLN A 224 -15.48 -6.63 -3.37
CA GLN A 224 -16.38 -6.71 -4.53
C GLN A 224 -16.72 -8.14 -4.96
N GLY A 225 -16.21 -9.16 -4.27
CA GLY A 225 -16.57 -10.56 -4.48
C GLY A 225 -15.52 -11.41 -5.17
N THR A 226 -14.37 -10.88 -5.57
CA THR A 226 -13.30 -11.63 -6.21
C THR A 226 -12.52 -12.48 -5.19
N GLY A 227 -12.29 -13.74 -5.50
CA GLY A 227 -11.51 -14.69 -4.70
C GLY A 227 -12.17 -15.14 -3.39
N ASP A 228 -11.61 -16.16 -2.77
CA ASP A 228 -12.06 -16.72 -1.51
C ASP A 228 -11.34 -16.11 -0.31
N VAL A 229 -10.06 -15.76 -0.50
CA VAL A 229 -9.18 -15.18 0.52
C VAL A 229 -8.36 -14.02 -0.04
N LEU A 230 -7.99 -13.11 0.86
CA LEU A 230 -7.09 -12.01 0.56
C LEU A 230 -5.88 -12.09 1.50
N LEU A 231 -4.68 -12.07 0.95
CA LEU A 231 -3.47 -11.81 1.74
C LEU A 231 -3.35 -10.32 1.98
N SER A 232 -3.33 -9.91 3.24
CA SER A 232 -3.33 -8.50 3.61
C SER A 232 -2.64 -8.25 4.96
N TYR A 233 -2.72 -7.03 5.41
CA TYR A 233 -2.27 -6.59 6.70
C TYR A 233 -3.39 -6.72 7.74
N GLU A 234 -3.03 -7.01 8.98
CA GLU A 234 -3.97 -7.07 10.10
C GLU A 234 -4.78 -5.77 10.24
N ASN A 235 -4.14 -4.60 10.09
CA ASN A 235 -4.86 -3.32 10.15
C ASN A 235 -5.90 -3.14 9.04
N GLU A 236 -5.69 -3.70 7.83
CA GLU A 236 -6.69 -3.67 6.76
C GLU A 236 -7.89 -4.56 7.10
N ALA A 237 -7.62 -5.75 7.64
CA ALA A 237 -8.68 -6.65 8.11
C ALA A 237 -9.51 -5.99 9.22
N LEU A 238 -8.85 -5.47 10.25
CA LEU A 238 -9.50 -4.76 11.35
C LEU A 238 -10.29 -3.53 10.88
N PHE A 239 -9.79 -2.80 9.89
CA PHE A 239 -10.50 -1.66 9.32
C PHE A 239 -11.79 -2.12 8.60
N SER A 240 -11.73 -3.16 7.77
CA SER A 240 -12.88 -3.71 7.06
C SER A 240 -13.92 -4.28 8.02
N GLU A 241 -13.49 -5.04 9.02
CA GLU A 241 -14.39 -5.60 10.06
C GLU A 241 -15.11 -4.50 10.86
N ARG A 242 -14.38 -3.44 11.26
CA ARG A 242 -14.96 -2.28 11.99
C ARG A 242 -15.94 -1.48 11.12
N LYS A 243 -15.77 -1.48 9.81
CA LYS A 243 -16.73 -0.91 8.85
C LYS A 243 -18.00 -1.76 8.69
N GLY A 244 -17.99 -3.00 9.16
CA GLY A 244 -19.09 -3.94 8.97
C GLY A 244 -19.06 -4.69 7.65
N ASP A 245 -17.94 -4.69 6.94
CA ASP A 245 -17.74 -5.51 5.75
C ASP A 245 -17.90 -7.01 6.12
N LYS A 246 -18.39 -7.82 5.18
CA LYS A 246 -18.66 -9.25 5.40
C LYS A 246 -17.39 -10.10 5.31
N VAL A 247 -16.43 -9.78 6.15
CA VAL A 247 -15.13 -10.45 6.24
C VAL A 247 -14.77 -10.78 7.68
N GLU A 248 -13.79 -11.64 7.84
CA GLU A 248 -13.06 -11.92 9.08
C GLU A 248 -11.62 -12.27 8.72
N HIS A 249 -10.74 -12.30 9.69
CA HIS A 249 -9.34 -12.62 9.43
C HIS A 249 -8.82 -13.74 10.31
N VAL A 250 -7.76 -14.39 9.80
CA VAL A 250 -6.97 -15.37 10.49
C VAL A 250 -5.52 -14.91 10.48
N THR A 251 -4.93 -14.72 11.65
CA THR A 251 -3.49 -14.52 11.76
C THR A 251 -2.84 -15.90 11.96
N PRO A 252 -2.09 -16.40 10.97
CA PRO A 252 -1.44 -17.71 11.06
C PRO A 252 -0.50 -17.79 12.27
N PRO A 253 -0.28 -18.98 12.86
CA PRO A 253 0.62 -19.15 13.99
C PRO A 253 2.03 -18.64 13.74
N GLN A 254 2.52 -18.75 12.51
CA GLN A 254 3.76 -18.14 12.05
C GLN A 254 3.44 -17.12 10.97
N THR A 255 3.78 -15.86 11.21
CA THR A 255 3.58 -14.80 10.23
C THR A 255 4.76 -13.82 10.23
N PHE A 256 4.63 -12.71 9.50
CA PHE A 256 5.70 -11.75 9.28
C PHE A 256 5.37 -10.39 9.86
N LYS A 257 6.34 -9.78 10.57
CA LYS A 257 6.26 -8.40 11.04
C LYS A 257 6.37 -7.43 9.87
N ILE A 258 5.43 -6.54 9.77
CA ILE A 258 5.40 -5.47 8.78
C ILE A 258 5.95 -4.21 9.43
N GLU A 259 6.93 -3.58 8.78
CA GLU A 259 7.60 -2.38 9.23
C GLU A 259 7.52 -1.33 8.13
N ASN A 260 6.79 -0.25 8.40
CA ASN A 260 6.47 0.77 7.39
C ASN A 260 7.24 2.06 7.64
N PRO A 261 8.27 2.36 6.84
CA PRO A 261 9.16 3.48 7.05
C PRO A 261 8.52 4.84 6.74
N VAL A 262 8.93 5.84 7.51
CA VAL A 262 8.62 7.26 7.29
C VAL A 262 9.92 8.06 7.18
N ALA A 263 9.97 8.98 6.24
CA ALA A 263 11.10 9.90 6.10
C ALA A 263 10.65 11.32 5.72
N VAL A 264 11.47 12.31 6.10
CA VAL A 264 11.33 13.70 5.69
C VAL A 264 12.27 13.96 4.51
N LEU A 265 11.81 14.70 3.51
CA LEU A 265 12.61 15.06 2.33
C LEU A 265 13.60 16.18 2.67
N LYS A 266 14.86 16.04 2.21
CA LYS A 266 15.93 17.05 2.39
C LYS A 266 15.61 18.38 1.73
N ASN A 267 14.90 18.36 0.63
CA ASN A 267 14.51 19.53 -0.15
C ASN A 267 13.13 20.09 0.24
N SER A 268 12.55 19.62 1.34
CA SER A 268 11.30 20.17 1.87
C SER A 268 11.47 21.66 2.19
N LYS A 269 10.58 22.49 1.68
CA LYS A 269 10.50 23.93 2.03
C LYS A 269 9.94 24.15 3.45
N HIS A 270 9.39 23.10 4.05
CA HIS A 270 8.73 23.11 5.35
C HIS A 270 9.38 22.09 6.30
N ALA A 271 10.73 21.96 6.25
CA ALA A 271 11.48 20.92 6.95
C ALA A 271 11.21 20.88 8.46
N ALA A 272 11.02 22.04 9.11
CA ALA A 272 10.73 22.11 10.54
C ALA A 272 9.37 21.47 10.88
N GLN A 273 8.31 21.82 10.11
CA GLN A 273 6.97 21.29 10.31
C GLN A 273 6.88 19.80 9.91
N ALA A 274 7.56 19.40 8.82
CA ALA A 274 7.66 18.02 8.39
C ALA A 274 8.35 17.14 9.45
N THR A 275 9.43 17.65 10.06
CA THR A 275 10.13 17.00 11.16
C THR A 275 9.25 16.90 12.40
N ALA A 276 8.57 17.99 12.79
CA ALA A 276 7.65 17.99 13.92
C ALA A 276 6.50 17.00 13.72
N PHE A 277 5.97 16.87 12.51
CA PHE A 277 4.96 15.86 12.19
C PHE A 277 5.53 14.44 12.29
N ARG A 278 6.70 14.15 11.69
CA ARG A 278 7.36 12.85 11.83
C ARG A 278 7.58 12.48 13.29
N ASP A 279 8.08 13.41 14.10
CA ASP A 279 8.38 13.17 15.51
C ASP A 279 7.11 12.93 16.33
N PHE A 280 6.01 13.61 15.98
CA PHE A 280 4.69 13.37 16.59
C PHE A 280 4.22 11.92 16.39
N LEU A 281 4.55 11.26 15.28
CA LEU A 281 4.15 9.87 15.02
C LEU A 281 4.64 8.91 16.11
N TYR A 282 5.74 9.23 16.79
CA TYR A 282 6.34 8.43 17.87
C TYR A 282 5.87 8.84 19.27
N THR A 283 5.19 9.98 19.42
CA THR A 283 4.65 10.38 20.72
C THR A 283 3.53 9.43 21.18
N PRO A 284 3.26 9.30 22.50
CA PRO A 284 2.15 8.48 22.97
C PRO A 284 0.80 8.84 22.35
N ALA A 285 0.56 10.12 22.05
CA ALA A 285 -0.66 10.56 21.36
C ALA A 285 -0.72 10.07 19.92
N GLY A 286 0.36 10.21 19.15
CA GLY A 286 0.48 9.68 17.80
C GLY A 286 0.36 8.16 17.76
N GLN A 287 1.00 7.47 18.71
CA GLN A 287 0.95 6.01 18.81
C GLN A 287 -0.45 5.49 19.17
N ARG A 288 -1.21 6.17 20.04
CA ARG A 288 -2.61 5.82 20.29
C ARG A 288 -3.49 6.05 19.06
N ALA A 289 -3.25 7.11 18.29
CA ALA A 289 -3.98 7.35 17.04
C ALA A 289 -3.73 6.23 16.01
N TRP A 290 -2.48 5.75 15.89
CA TRP A 290 -2.15 4.57 15.07
C TRP A 290 -2.85 3.31 15.57
N ALA A 291 -2.78 3.01 16.88
CA ALA A 291 -3.41 1.83 17.46
C ALA A 291 -4.94 1.83 17.29
N GLN A 292 -5.59 2.97 17.47
CA GLN A 292 -7.03 3.14 17.21
C GLN A 292 -7.41 2.91 15.73
N ALA A 293 -6.47 3.14 14.81
CA ALA A 293 -6.65 2.84 13.39
C ALA A 293 -6.35 1.38 13.04
N GLY A 294 -5.92 0.55 14.02
CA GLY A 294 -5.62 -0.87 13.82
C GLY A 294 -4.16 -1.17 13.54
N PHE A 295 -3.25 -0.20 13.63
CA PHE A 295 -1.82 -0.41 13.49
C PHE A 295 -1.16 -0.76 14.82
N ARG A 296 -0.21 -1.68 14.79
CA ARG A 296 0.57 -2.06 15.98
C ARG A 296 1.52 -0.92 16.37
N PRO A 297 1.38 -0.34 17.58
CA PRO A 297 2.26 0.74 18.03
C PRO A 297 3.66 0.23 18.32
N VAL A 298 4.65 1.11 18.16
CA VAL A 298 6.05 0.83 18.53
C VAL A 298 6.39 1.27 19.94
N ASP A 299 5.60 2.17 20.54
CA ASP A 299 5.72 2.55 21.94
C ASP A 299 5.26 1.40 22.84
N PRO A 300 6.12 0.90 23.78
CA PRO A 300 5.80 -0.26 24.58
C PRO A 300 4.66 -0.02 25.59
N THR A 301 4.46 1.23 26.01
CA THR A 301 3.36 1.58 26.93
C THR A 301 2.03 1.54 26.18
N VAL A 302 1.96 2.16 25.01
CA VAL A 302 0.76 2.12 24.17
C VAL A 302 0.51 0.69 23.67
N ALA A 303 1.54 -0.08 23.34
CA ALA A 303 1.39 -1.48 22.98
C ALA A 303 0.73 -2.32 24.08
N LYS A 304 1.01 -2.05 25.35
CA LYS A 304 0.33 -2.70 26.48
C LYS A 304 -1.14 -2.27 26.59
N GLU A 305 -1.44 -0.98 26.37
CA GLU A 305 -2.81 -0.46 26.38
C GLU A 305 -3.71 -1.19 25.36
N PHE A 306 -3.16 -1.52 24.20
CA PHE A 306 -3.87 -2.15 23.06
C PHE A 306 -3.56 -3.65 22.90
N ALA A 307 -2.99 -4.31 23.91
CA ALA A 307 -2.54 -5.71 23.80
C ALA A 307 -3.67 -6.69 23.44
N LYS A 308 -4.91 -6.40 23.81
CA LYS A 308 -6.09 -7.22 23.46
C LYS A 308 -6.48 -7.12 21.99
N ASP A 309 -6.20 -5.97 21.36
CA ASP A 309 -6.50 -5.74 19.94
C ASP A 309 -5.46 -6.38 19.00
N PHE A 310 -4.26 -6.66 19.54
CA PHE A 310 -3.11 -7.13 18.77
C PHE A 310 -2.52 -8.42 19.37
N PRO A 311 -3.20 -9.56 19.26
CA PRO A 311 -2.70 -10.82 19.78
C PRO A 311 -1.34 -11.18 19.13
N GLN A 312 -0.43 -11.74 19.93
CA GLN A 312 0.90 -12.10 19.43
C GLN A 312 0.84 -13.46 18.73
N PRO A 313 1.35 -13.57 17.49
CA PRO A 313 1.54 -14.85 16.83
C PRO A 313 2.54 -15.72 17.60
N GLN A 314 2.45 -17.04 17.45
CA GLN A 314 3.40 -17.98 18.08
C GLN A 314 4.83 -17.71 17.61
N LYS A 315 5.01 -17.42 16.31
CA LYS A 315 6.27 -17.00 15.71
C LYS A 315 6.06 -15.81 14.81
N LEU A 316 6.78 -14.73 15.09
CA LEU A 316 6.81 -13.54 14.27
C LEU A 316 8.18 -13.44 13.58
N TRP A 317 8.19 -13.70 12.28
CA TRP A 317 9.36 -13.54 11.43
C TRP A 317 9.58 -12.06 11.11
N THR A 318 10.82 -11.67 10.92
CA THR A 318 11.22 -10.29 10.60
C THR A 318 12.08 -10.25 9.35
N ILE A 319 12.21 -9.07 8.74
CA ILE A 319 13.12 -8.90 7.60
C ILE A 319 14.57 -9.21 7.97
N LYS A 320 14.93 -9.03 9.24
CA LYS A 320 16.26 -9.34 9.76
C LYS A 320 16.55 -10.84 9.77
N ASP A 321 15.54 -11.67 10.05
CA ASP A 321 15.67 -13.14 9.97
C ASP A 321 16.02 -13.63 8.57
N LEU A 322 15.63 -12.87 7.53
CA LEU A 322 15.92 -13.15 6.13
C LEU A 322 17.17 -12.41 5.60
N GLY A 323 17.98 -11.80 6.48
CA GLY A 323 19.21 -11.10 6.11
C GLY A 323 19.06 -9.66 5.68
N GLY A 324 17.89 -9.04 5.94
CA GLY A 324 17.60 -7.62 5.66
C GLY A 324 17.12 -7.36 4.22
N TRP A 325 16.60 -6.15 4.01
CA TRP A 325 15.97 -5.78 2.73
C TRP A 325 16.91 -5.88 1.53
N LYS A 326 18.19 -5.55 1.66
CA LYS A 326 19.16 -5.67 0.56
C LYS A 326 19.25 -7.10 0.04
N THR A 327 19.29 -8.09 0.95
CA THR A 327 19.31 -9.51 0.62
C THR A 327 17.98 -9.97 0.01
N VAL A 328 16.87 -9.59 0.65
CA VAL A 328 15.52 -10.02 0.26
C VAL A 328 15.13 -9.41 -1.08
N ASP A 329 15.28 -8.10 -1.25
CA ASP A 329 14.89 -7.44 -2.50
C ASP A 329 15.75 -7.91 -3.68
N GLY A 330 17.07 -8.03 -3.47
CA GLY A 330 18.00 -8.53 -4.49
C GLY A 330 17.81 -10.00 -4.84
N GLY A 331 17.63 -10.86 -3.84
CA GLY A 331 17.53 -12.31 -4.03
C GLY A 331 16.14 -12.82 -4.41
N LEU A 332 15.06 -12.17 -3.93
CA LEU A 332 13.70 -12.65 -4.15
C LEU A 332 12.90 -11.80 -5.13
N PHE A 333 13.03 -10.45 -5.11
CA PHE A 333 12.12 -9.56 -5.85
C PHE A 333 12.76 -8.78 -6.99
N LYS A 334 14.08 -8.85 -7.18
CA LYS A 334 14.74 -8.15 -8.28
C LYS A 334 14.18 -8.64 -9.62
N LYS A 335 13.63 -7.73 -10.41
CA LYS A 335 13.02 -8.04 -11.70
C LYS A 335 13.99 -8.84 -12.59
N GLY A 336 13.51 -9.93 -13.17
CA GLY A 336 14.24 -10.82 -14.07
C GLY A 336 15.26 -11.77 -13.42
N THR A 337 15.63 -11.57 -12.14
CA THR A 337 16.66 -12.42 -11.47
C THR A 337 16.26 -12.88 -10.07
N GLY A 338 15.39 -12.15 -9.37
CA GLY A 338 14.90 -12.55 -8.05
C GLY A 338 14.03 -13.80 -8.15
N GLN A 339 14.19 -14.72 -7.23
CA GLN A 339 13.57 -16.07 -7.30
C GLN A 339 12.04 -15.99 -7.34
N ILE A 340 11.41 -15.11 -6.53
CA ILE A 340 9.95 -14.89 -6.58
C ILE A 340 9.58 -14.13 -7.87
N ALA A 341 10.42 -13.19 -8.33
CA ALA A 341 10.17 -12.50 -9.60
C ALA A 341 10.11 -13.46 -10.77
N VAL A 342 11.03 -14.45 -10.83
CA VAL A 342 11.03 -15.49 -11.86
C VAL A 342 9.77 -16.36 -11.81
N ILE A 343 9.26 -16.68 -10.61
CA ILE A 343 7.99 -17.40 -10.45
C ILE A 343 6.84 -16.59 -11.07
N TYR A 344 6.75 -15.29 -10.75
CA TYR A 344 5.74 -14.41 -11.32
C TYR A 344 5.85 -14.28 -12.83
N ASP A 345 7.06 -14.13 -13.36
CA ASP A 345 7.28 -14.01 -14.80
C ASP A 345 6.82 -15.28 -15.54
N LYS A 346 6.98 -16.47 -14.95
CA LYS A 346 6.48 -17.74 -15.52
C LYS A 346 4.96 -17.87 -15.43
N ALA A 347 4.36 -17.46 -14.32
CA ALA A 347 2.92 -17.59 -14.11
C ALA A 347 2.08 -16.62 -14.98
N THR A 348 2.72 -15.60 -15.58
CA THR A 348 2.06 -14.59 -16.42
C THR A 348 2.32 -14.77 -17.92
N GLN A 349 3.11 -15.79 -18.32
CA GLN A 349 3.31 -16.21 -19.70
C GLN A 349 2.25 -17.22 -20.12
#